data_0e19f7795429d9871c4b981b054f11e5
#
_entry.id   0e19f7795429d9871c4b981b054f11e5
#
_cell.length_a   1.000
_cell.length_b   1.000
_cell.length_c   1.000
_cell.angle_alpha   90.00
_cell.angle_beta   90.00
_cell.angle_gamma   90.00
#
_symmetry.space_group_name_H-M   'P 1'
#
loop_
_entity.id
_entity.type
_entity.pdbx_description
1 polymer ?
#
loop_
_entity_poly.entity_id
_entity_poly.type
_entity_poly.pdbx_seq_one_letter_code
_entity_poly.pdbx_strand_id
1 'polypeptide(L)'
;MAILDTGVFLHPDLENCVYGFRDFLKKKQQPYDDNGHGTHVAGMIAGSGTASAGRYQGVAPGAQLVCLKVLDQRGNGYVSDVLAGLRWVRQNGSQYGIRIINISVGSFTPKGMSEDSALVRGVDAAWDAGYVVVVAAGNNGPAAHTITTPGISRKVITVGCADDDREVEVAGSRMVDYSGRGPTDACICKPDIVAPGSRIVSCNLRRNGYRFKSGTSMSTPLVAGAAALLLEQNPDMTNRDVKLCFKERAVDLGLPRNQQGWGALDIGRLLE
;
A
#
# COMPACT_ATOMS: atom_id res chain seq x y z
N MET A 1 5.23 -0.15 11.23
CA MET A 1 4.95 0.21 9.83
C MET A 1 4.26 1.57 9.76
N ALA A 2 4.58 2.42 8.76
CA ALA A 2 3.85 3.66 8.51
C ALA A 2 2.82 3.48 7.39
N ILE A 3 1.61 4.05 7.56
CA ILE A 3 0.55 4.08 6.55
C ILE A 3 0.24 5.55 6.24
N LEU A 4 0.43 5.97 4.99
CA LEU A 4 0.09 7.30 4.49
C LEU A 4 -1.25 7.21 3.76
N ASP A 5 -2.35 7.68 4.40
CA ASP A 5 -3.71 7.48 3.91
C ASP A 5 -4.71 8.50 4.50
N THR A 6 -6.01 8.17 4.53
CA THR A 6 -7.11 9.02 5.05
C THR A 6 -7.19 9.09 6.58
N GLY A 7 -6.32 8.40 7.30
CA GLY A 7 -6.33 8.27 8.75
C GLY A 7 -6.67 6.85 9.21
N VAL A 8 -7.10 6.71 10.47
CA VAL A 8 -7.51 5.43 11.05
C VAL A 8 -8.62 5.64 12.08
N PHE A 9 -9.66 4.83 11.99
CA PHE A 9 -10.66 4.65 13.02
C PHE A 9 -10.22 3.51 13.94
N LEU A 10 -10.31 3.70 15.27
CA LEU A 10 -9.96 2.67 16.24
C LEU A 10 -11.05 1.59 16.28
N HIS A 11 -11.04 0.74 15.24
CA HIS A 11 -11.84 -0.47 15.19
C HIS A 11 -11.30 -1.46 16.24
N PRO A 12 -12.12 -2.33 16.89
CA PRO A 12 -11.64 -3.31 17.87
C PRO A 12 -10.47 -4.17 17.38
N ASP A 13 -10.42 -4.46 16.07
CA ASP A 13 -9.30 -5.19 15.48
C ASP A 13 -8.01 -4.36 15.38
N LEU A 14 -8.09 -3.04 15.56
CA LEU A 14 -6.97 -2.11 15.39
C LEU A 14 -6.54 -1.43 16.70
N GLU A 15 -7.34 -1.53 17.77
CA GLU A 15 -7.09 -0.82 19.03
C GLU A 15 -5.69 -1.11 19.61
N ASN A 16 -5.19 -2.33 19.45
CA ASN A 16 -3.92 -2.77 20.01
C ASN A 16 -2.73 -2.66 19.04
N CYS A 17 -2.95 -2.35 17.76
CA CYS A 17 -1.89 -2.26 16.77
C CYS A 17 -1.60 -0.83 16.31
N VAL A 18 -2.50 0.13 16.54
CA VAL A 18 -2.26 1.55 16.22
C VAL A 18 -1.41 2.18 17.32
N TYR A 19 -0.11 2.24 17.08
CA TYR A 19 0.89 2.75 18.03
C TYR A 19 1.09 4.26 17.93
N GLY A 20 0.80 4.87 16.78
CA GLY A 20 0.94 6.30 16.56
C GLY A 20 -0.01 6.85 15.50
N PHE A 21 -0.33 8.13 15.64
CA PHE A 21 -1.15 8.86 14.67
C PHE A 21 -0.62 10.28 14.47
N ARG A 22 -0.68 10.75 13.23
CA ARG A 22 -0.39 12.16 12.91
C ARG A 22 -1.25 12.66 11.77
N ASP A 23 -1.87 13.83 11.98
CA ASP A 23 -2.71 14.50 10.99
C ASP A 23 -1.92 15.68 10.37
N PHE A 24 -1.68 15.61 9.06
CA PHE A 24 -0.98 16.65 8.29
C PHE A 24 -1.94 17.71 7.75
N LEU A 25 -3.26 17.45 7.80
CA LEU A 25 -4.28 18.34 7.24
C LEU A 25 -4.83 19.33 8.29
N LYS A 26 -5.36 18.79 9.40
CA LYS A 26 -6.04 19.58 10.45
C LYS A 26 -5.28 19.58 11.78
N LYS A 27 -4.11 18.89 11.85
CA LYS A 27 -3.24 18.79 13.03
C LYS A 27 -3.93 18.24 14.28
N LYS A 28 -4.98 17.41 14.12
CA LYS A 28 -5.65 16.74 15.24
C LYS A 28 -4.71 15.71 15.85
N GLN A 29 -4.78 15.55 17.19
CA GLN A 29 -3.93 14.64 17.94
C GLN A 29 -4.53 13.23 18.07
N GLN A 30 -5.85 13.14 18.11
CA GLN A 30 -6.55 11.86 18.27
C GLN A 30 -6.75 11.17 16.91
N PRO A 31 -6.57 9.84 16.85
CA PRO A 31 -6.84 9.07 15.65
C PRO A 31 -8.28 9.26 15.15
N TYR A 32 -8.43 9.49 13.88
CA TYR A 32 -9.72 9.50 13.19
C TYR A 32 -9.55 9.21 11.70
N ASP A 33 -10.61 8.73 11.09
CA ASP A 33 -10.73 8.55 9.65
C ASP A 33 -12.14 9.01 9.23
N ASP A 34 -12.22 9.99 8.36
CA ASP A 34 -13.48 10.57 7.87
C ASP A 34 -13.83 10.09 6.44
N ASN A 35 -13.10 9.09 5.94
CA ASN A 35 -13.30 8.42 4.64
C ASN A 35 -13.49 6.90 4.78
N GLY A 36 -12.62 6.24 5.55
CA GLY A 36 -12.61 4.80 5.81
C GLY A 36 -11.67 4.00 4.89
N HIS A 37 -10.91 4.65 4.01
CA HIS A 37 -9.92 3.96 3.18
C HIS A 37 -8.71 3.54 4.02
N GLY A 38 -8.14 4.44 4.79
CA GLY A 38 -6.99 4.16 5.65
C GLY A 38 -7.29 3.12 6.74
N THR A 39 -8.51 3.16 7.31
CA THR A 39 -8.97 2.13 8.26
C THR A 39 -9.04 0.75 7.61
N HIS A 40 -9.54 0.68 6.38
CA HIS A 40 -9.60 -0.57 5.62
C HIS A 40 -8.19 -1.11 5.34
N VAL A 41 -7.27 -0.25 4.86
CA VAL A 41 -5.86 -0.58 4.63
C VAL A 41 -5.18 -1.06 5.92
N ALA A 42 -5.38 -0.37 7.04
CA ALA A 42 -4.82 -0.76 8.34
C ALA A 42 -5.30 -2.15 8.77
N GLY A 43 -6.62 -2.43 8.61
CA GLY A 43 -7.20 -3.74 8.91
C GLY A 43 -6.62 -4.87 8.06
N MET A 44 -6.36 -4.62 6.77
CA MET A 44 -5.73 -5.61 5.88
C MET A 44 -4.28 -5.93 6.28
N ILE A 45 -3.55 -4.95 6.81
CA ILE A 45 -2.18 -5.16 7.27
C ILE A 45 -2.17 -5.88 8.62
N ALA A 46 -2.83 -5.31 9.63
CA ALA A 46 -2.61 -5.69 11.03
C ALA A 46 -3.90 -5.93 11.85
N GLY A 47 -5.06 -5.99 11.21
CA GLY A 47 -6.31 -6.29 11.91
C GLY A 47 -6.22 -7.62 12.65
N SER A 48 -6.56 -7.64 13.95
CA SER A 48 -6.52 -8.86 14.76
C SER A 48 -7.61 -9.87 14.39
N GLY A 49 -8.68 -9.43 13.71
CA GLY A 49 -9.84 -10.26 13.41
C GLY A 49 -10.75 -10.51 14.62
N THR A 50 -10.48 -9.90 15.76
CA THR A 50 -11.22 -10.15 17.03
C THR A 50 -12.72 -9.95 16.87
N ALA A 51 -13.15 -8.87 16.20
CA ALA A 51 -14.57 -8.57 16.01
C ALA A 51 -15.28 -9.51 15.02
N SER A 52 -14.53 -10.35 14.29
CA SER A 52 -15.03 -11.34 13.32
C SER A 52 -14.72 -12.78 13.72
N ALA A 53 -14.31 -13.03 14.97
CA ALA A 53 -13.88 -14.35 15.45
C ALA A 53 -12.75 -14.95 14.56
N GLY A 54 -11.80 -14.12 14.14
CA GLY A 54 -10.65 -14.50 13.33
C GLY A 54 -10.90 -14.52 11.81
N ARG A 55 -12.13 -14.32 11.34
CA ARG A 55 -12.48 -14.46 9.92
C ARG A 55 -11.81 -13.43 9.00
N TYR A 56 -11.67 -12.19 9.48
CA TYR A 56 -11.11 -11.06 8.70
C TYR A 56 -9.84 -10.54 9.35
N GLN A 57 -8.90 -11.43 9.59
CA GLN A 57 -7.58 -11.09 10.11
C GLN A 57 -6.70 -10.46 9.03
N GLY A 58 -5.87 -9.51 9.41
CA GLY A 58 -4.84 -8.93 8.53
C GLY A 58 -3.69 -9.89 8.27
N VAL A 59 -2.84 -9.54 7.30
CA VAL A 59 -1.69 -10.38 6.90
C VAL A 59 -0.65 -10.49 8.01
N ALA A 60 -0.42 -9.42 8.76
CA ALA A 60 0.56 -9.34 9.84
C ALA A 60 -0.08 -8.76 11.12
N PRO A 61 -0.94 -9.53 11.82
CA PRO A 61 -1.74 -9.02 12.93
C PRO A 61 -0.91 -8.59 14.16
N GLY A 62 0.36 -9.03 14.24
CA GLY A 62 1.32 -8.54 15.25
C GLY A 62 2.02 -7.23 14.89
N ALA A 63 1.84 -6.71 13.67
CA ALA A 63 2.53 -5.50 13.23
C ALA A 63 1.98 -4.24 13.90
N GLN A 64 2.89 -3.38 14.38
CA GLN A 64 2.53 -2.05 14.91
C GLN A 64 2.43 -1.02 13.79
N LEU A 65 1.38 -0.18 13.86
CA LEU A 65 1.04 0.81 12.84
C LEU A 65 1.23 2.24 13.35
N VAL A 66 1.83 3.08 12.53
CA VAL A 66 1.82 4.54 12.68
C VAL A 66 1.03 5.12 11.50
N CYS A 67 -0.14 5.65 11.78
CA CYS A 67 -1.07 6.11 10.75
C CYS A 67 -0.89 7.62 10.52
N LEU A 68 -0.53 7.98 9.30
CA LEU A 68 -0.27 9.35 8.88
C LEU A 68 -1.41 9.80 7.97
N LYS A 69 -2.29 10.68 8.48
CA LYS A 69 -3.37 11.22 7.68
C LYS A 69 -2.85 12.32 6.76
N VAL A 70 -2.78 11.99 5.48
CA VAL A 70 -2.33 12.87 4.38
C VAL A 70 -3.43 13.09 3.33
N LEU A 71 -4.58 12.41 3.46
CA LEU A 71 -5.72 12.50 2.58
C LEU A 71 -6.97 12.93 3.35
N ASP A 72 -7.82 13.73 2.70
CA ASP A 72 -9.07 14.27 3.24
C ASP A 72 -10.22 13.24 3.24
N GLN A 73 -11.42 13.69 3.61
CA GLN A 73 -12.64 12.86 3.65
C GLN A 73 -13.10 12.36 2.28
N ARG A 74 -12.58 12.89 1.18
CA ARG A 74 -12.87 12.45 -0.19
C ARG A 74 -11.79 11.52 -0.73
N GLY A 75 -10.73 11.28 0.04
CA GLY A 75 -9.55 10.53 -0.39
C GLY A 75 -8.58 11.34 -1.25
N ASN A 76 -8.74 12.67 -1.30
CA ASN A 76 -7.84 13.58 -2.00
C ASN A 76 -6.76 14.12 -1.05
N GLY A 77 -5.60 14.43 -1.58
CA GLY A 77 -4.52 15.06 -0.82
C GLY A 77 -3.59 15.87 -1.70
N TYR A 78 -2.95 16.87 -1.12
CA TYR A 78 -1.88 17.57 -1.80
C TYR A 78 -0.58 16.77 -1.74
N VAL A 79 0.20 16.82 -2.81
CA VAL A 79 1.54 16.22 -2.85
C VAL A 79 2.41 16.71 -1.69
N SER A 80 2.27 17.98 -1.30
CA SER A 80 2.96 18.58 -0.14
C SER A 80 2.70 17.83 1.17
N ASP A 81 1.47 17.34 1.40
CA ASP A 81 1.10 16.66 2.65
C ASP A 81 1.66 15.23 2.68
N VAL A 82 1.64 14.53 1.52
CA VAL A 82 2.30 13.22 1.39
C VAL A 82 3.81 13.36 1.60
N LEU A 83 4.44 14.38 1.01
CA LEU A 83 5.86 14.68 1.21
C LEU A 83 6.18 15.06 2.65
N ALA A 84 5.27 15.78 3.34
CA ALA A 84 5.43 16.07 4.75
C ALA A 84 5.38 14.80 5.60
N GLY A 85 4.46 13.87 5.29
CA GLY A 85 4.39 12.55 5.91
C GLY A 85 5.67 11.73 5.70
N LEU A 86 6.19 11.65 4.47
CA LEU A 86 7.44 10.96 4.17
C LEU A 86 8.65 11.57 4.90
N ARG A 87 8.75 12.91 4.95
CA ARG A 87 9.79 13.60 5.72
C ARG A 87 9.69 13.28 7.21
N TRP A 88 8.48 13.28 7.74
CA TRP A 88 8.25 12.95 9.15
C TRP A 88 8.69 11.53 9.47
N VAL A 89 8.37 10.54 8.62
CA VAL A 89 8.84 9.15 8.79
C VAL A 89 10.37 9.09 8.79
N ARG A 90 11.04 9.77 7.87
CA ARG A 90 12.51 9.80 7.83
C ARG A 90 13.15 10.44 9.08
N GLN A 91 12.48 11.40 9.69
CA GLN A 91 12.97 12.11 10.88
C GLN A 91 12.66 11.37 12.19
N ASN A 92 11.53 10.66 12.25
CA ASN A 92 11.02 10.09 13.50
C ASN A 92 10.88 8.55 13.45
N GLY A 93 11.02 7.94 12.28
CA GLY A 93 10.71 6.53 12.08
C GLY A 93 11.52 5.57 12.97
N SER A 94 12.76 5.90 13.30
CA SER A 94 13.58 5.12 14.22
C SER A 94 12.99 5.03 15.63
N GLN A 95 12.37 6.12 16.13
CA GLN A 95 11.72 6.15 17.45
C GLN A 95 10.51 5.21 17.53
N TYR A 96 9.87 4.95 16.38
CA TYR A 96 8.70 4.07 16.26
C TYR A 96 9.06 2.70 15.67
N GLY A 97 10.33 2.39 15.47
CA GLY A 97 10.75 1.14 14.85
C GLY A 97 10.17 0.94 13.43
N ILE A 98 9.90 2.01 12.69
CA ILE A 98 9.32 1.91 11.35
C ILE A 98 10.36 1.32 10.39
N ARG A 99 10.00 0.24 9.70
CA ARG A 99 10.79 -0.42 8.66
C ARG A 99 10.10 -0.35 7.29
N ILE A 100 8.76 -0.24 7.28
CA ILE A 100 7.93 -0.33 6.07
C ILE A 100 7.04 0.91 5.97
N ILE A 101 6.86 1.42 4.75
CA ILE A 101 5.93 2.52 4.41
C ILE A 101 4.95 1.98 3.37
N ASN A 102 3.65 2.02 3.68
CA ASN A 102 2.57 1.71 2.77
C ASN A 102 1.92 2.99 2.24
N ILE A 103 1.82 3.13 0.92
CA ILE A 103 1.16 4.24 0.23
C ILE A 103 0.15 3.65 -0.75
N SER A 104 -1.10 3.53 -0.31
CA SER A 104 -2.19 2.95 -1.11
C SER A 104 -2.93 4.01 -1.94
N VAL A 105 -2.22 5.04 -2.39
CA VAL A 105 -2.74 6.15 -3.18
C VAL A 105 -1.77 6.52 -4.29
N GLY A 106 -2.32 7.04 -5.38
CA GLY A 106 -1.52 7.49 -6.51
C GLY A 106 -2.15 8.69 -7.19
N SER A 107 -1.32 9.46 -7.89
CA SER A 107 -1.74 10.57 -8.73
C SER A 107 -1.48 10.23 -10.19
N PHE A 108 -2.44 10.57 -11.04
CA PHE A 108 -2.19 10.53 -12.48
C PHE A 108 -1.17 11.61 -12.84
N THR A 109 -0.15 11.25 -13.58
CA THR A 109 0.89 12.18 -14.03
C THR A 109 0.78 12.34 -15.53
N PRO A 110 0.65 13.56 -16.06
CA PRO A 110 0.68 13.79 -17.50
C PRO A 110 1.94 13.23 -18.14
N LYS A 111 1.83 12.76 -19.39
CA LYS A 111 2.98 12.24 -20.16
C LYS A 111 4.16 13.22 -20.12
N GLY A 112 5.35 12.68 -19.87
CA GLY A 112 6.61 13.44 -19.90
C GLY A 112 7.01 14.15 -18.59
N MET A 113 6.19 14.07 -17.51
CA MET A 113 6.54 14.70 -16.22
C MET A 113 6.84 13.69 -15.09
N SER A 114 7.05 12.43 -15.42
CA SER A 114 6.86 11.33 -14.49
C SER A 114 8.00 11.06 -13.51
N GLU A 115 9.24 10.88 -13.99
CA GLU A 115 10.31 10.34 -13.13
C GLU A 115 10.96 11.38 -12.21
N ASP A 116 10.95 12.65 -12.57
CA ASP A 116 11.47 13.75 -11.75
C ASP A 116 10.41 14.43 -10.86
N SER A 117 9.23 13.83 -10.72
CA SER A 117 8.19 14.40 -9.88
C SER A 117 8.64 14.45 -8.42
N ALA A 118 8.17 15.47 -7.69
CA ALA A 118 8.48 15.62 -6.26
C ALA A 118 8.08 14.39 -5.44
N LEU A 119 6.98 13.72 -5.82
CA LEU A 119 6.49 12.54 -5.13
C LEU A 119 7.40 11.32 -5.37
N VAL A 120 7.92 11.12 -6.60
CA VAL A 120 8.92 10.07 -6.90
C VAL A 120 10.19 10.32 -6.10
N ARG A 121 10.73 11.56 -6.14
CA ARG A 121 11.90 11.89 -5.32
C ARG A 121 11.67 11.68 -3.82
N GLY A 122 10.44 11.92 -3.33
CA GLY A 122 10.07 11.71 -1.94
C GLY A 122 10.11 10.25 -1.52
N VAL A 123 9.54 9.35 -2.32
CA VAL A 123 9.56 7.90 -2.04
C VAL A 123 10.94 7.30 -2.26
N ASP A 124 11.68 7.79 -3.24
CA ASP A 124 13.07 7.38 -3.48
C ASP A 124 13.98 7.75 -2.31
N ALA A 125 13.81 8.95 -1.76
CA ALA A 125 14.55 9.38 -0.58
C ALA A 125 14.20 8.57 0.69
N ALA A 126 12.96 8.08 0.80
CA ALA A 126 12.58 7.16 1.86
C ALA A 126 13.21 5.76 1.63
N TRP A 127 13.22 5.28 0.38
CA TRP A 127 13.90 4.04 0.03
C TRP A 127 15.40 4.10 0.32
N ASP A 128 16.08 5.18 -0.07
CA ASP A 128 17.51 5.39 0.18
C ASP A 128 17.85 5.49 1.68
N ALA A 129 16.89 5.91 2.49
CA ALA A 129 16.99 5.90 3.96
C ALA A 129 16.77 4.50 4.59
N GLY A 130 16.58 3.45 3.77
CA GLY A 130 16.49 2.05 4.21
C GLY A 130 15.06 1.55 4.45
N TYR A 131 14.02 2.34 4.20
CA TYR A 131 12.64 1.87 4.36
C TYR A 131 12.22 0.99 3.17
N VAL A 132 11.49 -0.09 3.46
CA VAL A 132 10.71 -0.81 2.44
C VAL A 132 9.51 0.06 2.08
N VAL A 133 9.46 0.59 0.86
CA VAL A 133 8.36 1.45 0.40
C VAL A 133 7.50 0.66 -0.58
N VAL A 134 6.21 0.47 -0.23
CA VAL A 134 5.23 -0.29 -1.02
C VAL A 134 4.15 0.67 -1.48
N VAL A 135 3.89 0.71 -2.79
CA VAL A 135 2.98 1.69 -3.39
C VAL A 135 2.01 1.04 -4.39
N ALA A 136 0.82 1.59 -4.54
CA ALA A 136 -0.17 1.11 -5.51
C ALA A 136 0.22 1.46 -6.95
N ALA A 137 -0.08 0.55 -7.88
CA ALA A 137 0.11 0.77 -9.32
C ALA A 137 -0.88 1.79 -9.91
N GLY A 138 -2.04 1.98 -9.24
CA GLY A 138 -3.15 2.78 -9.75
C GLY A 138 -4.20 1.94 -10.45
N ASN A 139 -5.35 2.55 -10.74
CA ASN A 139 -6.54 1.87 -11.26
C ASN A 139 -6.94 2.43 -12.65
N ASN A 140 -5.97 2.75 -13.49
CA ASN A 140 -6.17 3.34 -14.82
C ASN A 140 -5.93 2.35 -15.97
N GLY A 141 -5.88 1.02 -15.67
CA GLY A 141 -5.80 -0.03 -16.68
C GLY A 141 -7.01 -0.06 -17.61
N PRO A 142 -7.00 -0.94 -18.61
CA PRO A 142 -5.97 -1.94 -18.95
C PRO A 142 -4.87 -1.46 -19.90
N ALA A 143 -4.92 -0.22 -20.37
CA ALA A 143 -3.93 0.29 -21.33
C ALA A 143 -2.50 0.30 -20.75
N ALA A 144 -1.50 0.23 -21.64
CA ALA A 144 -0.10 0.47 -21.26
C ALA A 144 0.12 1.93 -20.80
N HIS A 145 1.19 2.17 -20.04
CA HIS A 145 1.55 3.50 -19.51
C HIS A 145 0.50 4.09 -18.54
N THR A 146 -0.15 3.23 -17.75
CA THR A 146 -1.20 3.63 -16.79
C THR A 146 -0.77 3.51 -15.33
N ILE A 147 0.49 3.21 -15.07
CA ILE A 147 1.04 3.24 -13.72
C ILE A 147 1.00 4.67 -13.18
N THR A 148 0.45 4.85 -12.00
CA THR A 148 0.35 6.17 -11.34
C THR A 148 1.62 6.50 -10.54
N THR A 149 1.89 7.78 -10.36
CA THR A 149 2.93 8.27 -9.46
C THR A 149 2.47 8.09 -8.00
N PRO A 150 3.30 7.55 -7.08
CA PRO A 150 4.75 7.29 -7.24
C PRO A 150 5.13 5.89 -7.73
N GLY A 151 4.18 5.06 -8.17
CA GLY A 151 4.41 3.67 -8.62
C GLY A 151 5.38 3.52 -9.80
N ILE A 152 5.64 4.59 -10.55
CA ILE A 152 6.64 4.62 -11.63
C ILE A 152 8.10 4.59 -11.13
N SER A 153 8.35 4.84 -9.84
CA SER A 153 9.72 4.79 -9.28
C SER A 153 10.38 3.44 -9.50
N ARG A 154 11.65 3.45 -9.92
CA ARG A 154 12.47 2.23 -10.07
C ARG A 154 12.77 1.55 -8.75
N LYS A 155 12.84 2.33 -7.66
CA LYS A 155 13.32 1.86 -6.35
C LYS A 155 12.24 1.12 -5.57
N VAL A 156 11.07 1.72 -5.43
CA VAL A 156 9.98 1.21 -4.57
C VAL A 156 9.34 -0.06 -5.12
N ILE A 157 8.60 -0.78 -4.27
CA ILE A 157 7.81 -1.94 -4.67
C ILE A 157 6.42 -1.46 -5.11
N THR A 158 6.13 -1.56 -6.40
CA THR A 158 4.86 -1.16 -6.99
C THR A 158 3.96 -2.38 -7.12
N VAL A 159 2.75 -2.29 -6.59
CA VAL A 159 1.81 -3.42 -6.48
C VAL A 159 0.61 -3.22 -7.39
N GLY A 160 0.40 -4.16 -8.31
CA GLY A 160 -0.80 -4.30 -9.13
C GLY A 160 -1.83 -5.25 -8.53
N CYS A 161 -2.97 -5.39 -9.20
CA CYS A 161 -4.00 -6.35 -8.86
C CYS A 161 -3.85 -7.64 -9.66
N ALA A 162 -4.05 -8.81 -9.01
CA ALA A 162 -3.92 -10.12 -9.62
C ALA A 162 -5.27 -10.71 -10.07
N ASP A 163 -6.39 -10.17 -9.60
CA ASP A 163 -7.75 -10.69 -9.75
C ASP A 163 -8.74 -9.60 -10.23
N ASP A 164 -8.30 -8.75 -11.16
CA ASP A 164 -9.09 -7.67 -11.74
C ASP A 164 -9.83 -8.04 -13.03
N ASP A 165 -9.86 -9.33 -13.38
CA ASP A 165 -10.53 -9.92 -14.53
C ASP A 165 -12.07 -9.96 -14.41
N ARG A 166 -12.63 -9.51 -13.28
CA ARG A 166 -14.07 -9.46 -13.03
C ARG A 166 -14.53 -8.03 -12.79
N GLU A 167 -15.78 -7.75 -13.19
CA GLU A 167 -16.39 -6.46 -12.92
C GLU A 167 -16.57 -6.25 -11.41
N VAL A 168 -15.97 -5.19 -10.91
CA VAL A 168 -16.05 -4.76 -9.50
C VAL A 168 -16.20 -3.24 -9.41
N GLU A 169 -16.65 -2.77 -8.25
CA GLU A 169 -16.68 -1.34 -7.95
C GLU A 169 -15.31 -0.89 -7.43
N VAL A 170 -14.68 0.03 -8.16
CA VAL A 170 -13.42 0.69 -7.78
C VAL A 170 -13.67 2.19 -7.70
N ALA A 171 -13.49 2.79 -6.52
CA ALA A 171 -13.68 4.22 -6.27
C ALA A 171 -15.04 4.79 -6.79
N GLY A 172 -16.10 3.99 -6.71
CA GLY A 172 -17.46 4.39 -7.13
C GLY A 172 -17.78 4.15 -8.61
N SER A 173 -16.87 3.57 -9.38
CA SER A 173 -17.08 3.20 -10.78
C SER A 173 -16.99 1.69 -10.96
N ARG A 174 -17.81 1.11 -11.85
CA ARG A 174 -17.69 -0.29 -12.25
C ARG A 174 -16.55 -0.44 -13.24
N MET A 175 -15.61 -1.32 -12.95
CA MET A 175 -14.41 -1.51 -13.73
C MET A 175 -14.03 -2.99 -13.80
N VAL A 176 -13.37 -3.35 -14.88
CA VAL A 176 -12.70 -4.63 -15.12
C VAL A 176 -11.29 -4.32 -15.65
N ASP A 177 -10.32 -5.19 -15.42
CA ASP A 177 -8.93 -5.00 -15.86
C ASP A 177 -8.35 -3.63 -15.44
N TYR A 178 -8.70 -3.17 -14.24
CA TYR A 178 -8.43 -1.81 -13.78
C TYR A 178 -6.99 -1.58 -13.34
N SER A 179 -6.24 -2.63 -13.04
CA SER A 179 -4.86 -2.49 -12.54
C SER A 179 -3.98 -1.72 -13.51
N GLY A 180 -3.24 -0.74 -12.99
CA GLY A 180 -2.28 0.02 -13.78
C GLY A 180 -1.23 -0.90 -14.40
N ARG A 181 -0.91 -0.67 -15.68
CA ARG A 181 0.02 -1.48 -16.48
C ARG A 181 1.16 -0.64 -17.04
N GLY A 182 2.37 -1.20 -16.98
CA GLY A 182 3.55 -0.63 -17.61
C GLY A 182 3.60 -0.79 -19.14
N PRO A 183 4.75 -0.47 -19.75
CA PRO A 183 5.93 0.11 -19.11
C PRO A 183 5.68 1.57 -18.65
N THR A 184 6.57 2.13 -17.84
CA THR A 184 6.61 3.57 -17.61
C THR A 184 7.14 4.31 -18.85
N ASP A 185 7.05 5.65 -18.88
CA ASP A 185 7.58 6.45 -20.00
C ASP A 185 9.10 6.25 -20.20
N ALA A 186 9.86 5.93 -19.15
CA ALA A 186 11.26 5.54 -19.22
C ALA A 186 11.48 4.03 -19.46
N CYS A 187 10.49 3.35 -20.03
CA CYS A 187 10.56 1.93 -20.39
C CYS A 187 10.86 0.98 -19.22
N ILE A 188 10.45 1.36 -17.98
CA ILE A 188 10.57 0.49 -16.82
C ILE A 188 9.38 -0.44 -16.78
N CYS A 189 9.63 -1.74 -16.62
CA CYS A 189 8.57 -2.72 -16.39
C CYS A 189 7.96 -2.51 -14.99
N LYS A 190 6.67 -2.26 -14.94
CA LYS A 190 5.83 -2.10 -13.73
C LYS A 190 4.45 -2.73 -13.99
N PRO A 191 3.73 -3.18 -12.94
CA PRO A 191 4.10 -3.22 -11.53
C PRO A 191 5.29 -4.15 -11.26
N ASP A 192 5.85 -4.14 -10.04
CA ASP A 192 6.88 -5.10 -9.64
C ASP A 192 6.27 -6.47 -9.31
N ILE A 193 5.12 -6.47 -8.60
CA ILE A 193 4.41 -7.67 -8.15
C ILE A 193 2.91 -7.41 -8.15
N VAL A 194 2.10 -8.46 -8.21
CA VAL A 194 0.65 -8.36 -8.07
C VAL A 194 0.16 -9.16 -6.85
N ALA A 195 -0.96 -8.72 -6.28
CA ALA A 195 -1.65 -9.41 -5.19
C ALA A 195 -3.16 -9.26 -5.36
N PRO A 196 -4.00 -10.09 -4.69
CA PRO A 196 -5.44 -9.91 -4.74
C PRO A 196 -5.88 -8.50 -4.37
N GLY A 197 -6.82 -7.94 -5.09
CA GLY A 197 -7.30 -6.56 -4.89
C GLY A 197 -8.78 -6.38 -5.16
N SER A 198 -9.50 -7.43 -5.58
CA SER A 198 -10.91 -7.37 -5.91
C SER A 198 -11.77 -7.90 -4.76
N ARG A 199 -12.74 -7.07 -4.29
CA ARG A 199 -13.71 -7.39 -3.22
C ARG A 199 -13.05 -7.85 -1.90
N ILE A 200 -11.95 -7.23 -1.53
CA ILE A 200 -11.24 -7.53 -0.29
C ILE A 200 -12.02 -6.97 0.91
N VAL A 201 -12.26 -7.82 1.91
CA VAL A 201 -13.01 -7.47 3.13
C VAL A 201 -12.04 -7.01 4.21
N SER A 202 -12.33 -5.86 4.84
CA SER A 202 -11.55 -5.37 5.99
C SER A 202 -12.37 -4.38 6.83
N CYS A 203 -11.78 -3.88 7.90
CA CYS A 203 -12.38 -2.95 8.85
C CYS A 203 -13.01 -1.73 8.17
N ASN A 204 -14.14 -1.25 8.70
CA ASN A 204 -14.77 -0.02 8.28
C ASN A 204 -14.90 0.98 9.47
N LEU A 205 -15.62 2.08 9.28
CA LEU A 205 -15.83 3.13 10.29
C LEU A 205 -16.90 2.79 11.34
N ARG A 206 -17.37 1.54 11.42
CA ARG A 206 -18.30 1.07 12.47
C ARG A 206 -17.55 0.15 13.40
N ARG A 207 -17.85 0.22 14.70
CA ARG A 207 -17.12 -0.48 15.76
C ARG A 207 -16.87 -1.98 15.49
N ASN A 208 -17.81 -2.71 14.92
CA ASN A 208 -17.66 -4.13 14.58
C ASN A 208 -17.98 -4.38 13.11
N GLY A 209 -17.79 -3.37 12.27
CA GLY A 209 -18.18 -3.44 10.88
C GLY A 209 -17.03 -3.76 9.96
N TYR A 210 -17.38 -4.46 8.90
CA TYR A 210 -16.46 -4.75 7.79
C TYR A 210 -17.08 -4.29 6.48
N ARG A 211 -16.25 -4.07 5.49
CA ARG A 211 -16.67 -3.67 4.15
C ARG A 211 -15.70 -4.25 3.14
N PHE A 212 -16.19 -4.66 2.00
CA PHE A 212 -15.32 -4.96 0.87
C PHE A 212 -15.01 -3.69 0.07
N LYS A 213 -13.79 -3.61 -0.43
CA LYS A 213 -13.32 -2.62 -1.39
C LYS A 213 -12.52 -3.32 -2.47
N SER A 214 -12.37 -2.66 -3.64
CA SER A 214 -11.53 -3.15 -4.73
C SER A 214 -10.57 -2.06 -5.19
N GLY A 215 -9.43 -2.46 -5.76
CA GLY A 215 -8.41 -1.56 -6.26
C GLY A 215 -7.01 -2.03 -5.92
N THR A 216 -6.00 -1.54 -6.62
CA THR A 216 -4.59 -1.77 -6.28
C THR A 216 -4.23 -1.25 -4.88
N SER A 217 -5.03 -0.32 -4.34
CA SER A 217 -4.96 0.12 -2.94
C SER A 217 -5.23 -0.99 -1.93
N MET A 218 -5.90 -2.08 -2.34
CA MET A 218 -6.14 -3.28 -1.51
C MET A 218 -5.05 -4.33 -1.71
N SER A 219 -4.44 -4.40 -2.89
CA SER A 219 -3.29 -5.28 -3.14
C SER A 219 -2.03 -4.81 -2.38
N THR A 220 -1.82 -3.51 -2.32
CA THR A 220 -0.63 -2.89 -1.70
C THR A 220 -0.43 -3.27 -0.23
N PRO A 221 -1.44 -3.18 0.66
CA PRO A 221 -1.30 -3.56 2.06
C PRO A 221 -1.04 -5.06 2.28
N LEU A 222 -1.47 -5.95 1.37
CA LEU A 222 -1.13 -7.38 1.44
C LEU A 222 0.38 -7.58 1.27
N VAL A 223 0.99 -6.91 0.28
CA VAL A 223 2.44 -6.96 0.06
C VAL A 223 3.19 -6.27 1.21
N ALA A 224 2.67 -5.17 1.75
CA ALA A 224 3.27 -4.50 2.92
C ALA A 224 3.22 -5.37 4.18
N GLY A 225 2.10 -6.08 4.41
CA GLY A 225 1.96 -7.07 5.49
C GLY A 225 2.91 -8.25 5.30
N ALA A 226 3.02 -8.79 4.08
CA ALA A 226 3.98 -9.86 3.75
C ALA A 226 5.44 -9.43 3.99
N ALA A 227 5.79 -8.17 3.68
CA ALA A 227 7.09 -7.61 4.02
C ALA A 227 7.32 -7.54 5.54
N ALA A 228 6.26 -7.31 6.34
CA ALA A 228 6.38 -7.32 7.79
C ALA A 228 6.68 -8.71 8.34
N LEU A 229 6.00 -9.74 7.84
CA LEU A 229 6.27 -11.14 8.21
C LEU A 229 7.69 -11.56 7.82
N LEU A 230 8.15 -11.19 6.62
CA LEU A 230 9.51 -11.48 6.17
C LEU A 230 10.57 -10.81 7.06
N LEU A 231 10.35 -9.55 7.46
CA LEU A 231 11.25 -8.83 8.36
C LEU A 231 11.15 -9.28 9.82
N GLU A 232 10.04 -9.87 10.26
CA GLU A 232 9.92 -10.52 11.56
C GLU A 232 10.80 -11.77 11.61
N GLN A 233 10.75 -12.58 10.55
CA GLN A 233 11.57 -13.78 10.42
C GLN A 233 13.06 -13.45 10.21
N ASN A 234 13.36 -12.37 9.50
CA ASN A 234 14.71 -11.96 9.11
C ASN A 234 14.95 -10.47 9.41
N PRO A 235 15.16 -10.07 10.67
CA PRO A 235 15.23 -8.67 11.08
C PRO A 235 16.34 -7.84 10.42
N ASP A 236 17.42 -8.48 10.02
CA ASP A 236 18.61 -7.83 9.44
C ASP A 236 18.50 -7.56 7.93
N MET A 237 17.45 -8.08 7.28
CA MET A 237 17.23 -7.81 5.86
C MET A 237 17.11 -6.32 5.57
N THR A 238 17.81 -5.87 4.52
CA THR A 238 17.65 -4.53 3.97
C THR A 238 16.38 -4.45 3.12
N ASN A 239 15.94 -3.23 2.79
CA ASN A 239 14.83 -3.04 1.84
C ASN A 239 15.10 -3.65 0.46
N ARG A 240 16.38 -3.72 0.04
CA ARG A 240 16.80 -4.35 -1.21
C ARG A 240 16.63 -5.87 -1.14
N ASP A 241 17.03 -6.48 -0.03
CA ASP A 241 16.88 -7.92 0.19
C ASP A 241 15.39 -8.31 0.17
N VAL A 242 14.54 -7.53 0.87
CA VAL A 242 13.09 -7.72 0.84
C VAL A 242 12.54 -7.65 -0.59
N LYS A 243 12.98 -6.65 -1.38
CA LYS A 243 12.55 -6.52 -2.78
C LYS A 243 13.03 -7.69 -3.65
N LEU A 244 14.23 -8.21 -3.42
CA LEU A 244 14.76 -9.38 -4.13
C LEU A 244 14.00 -10.65 -3.76
N CYS A 245 13.68 -10.87 -2.48
CA CYS A 245 12.85 -12.01 -2.04
C CYS A 245 11.48 -12.00 -2.73
N PHE A 246 10.80 -10.87 -2.82
CA PHE A 246 9.55 -10.77 -3.58
C PHE A 246 9.73 -11.14 -5.05
N LYS A 247 10.83 -10.70 -5.68
CA LYS A 247 11.12 -11.03 -7.07
C LYS A 247 11.36 -12.52 -7.29
N GLU A 248 12.12 -13.15 -6.40
CA GLU A 248 12.55 -14.54 -6.55
C GLU A 248 11.43 -15.54 -6.21
N ARG A 249 10.52 -15.13 -5.32
CA ARG A 249 9.48 -16.00 -4.75
C ARG A 249 8.07 -15.73 -5.28
N ALA A 250 7.91 -14.75 -6.18
CA ALA A 250 6.65 -14.50 -6.87
C ALA A 250 6.25 -15.68 -7.76
N VAL A 251 4.94 -15.94 -7.84
CA VAL A 251 4.37 -16.98 -8.69
C VAL A 251 4.02 -16.42 -10.05
N ASP A 252 4.65 -16.93 -11.10
CA ASP A 252 4.34 -16.54 -12.48
C ASP A 252 2.91 -16.97 -12.84
N LEU A 253 2.08 -15.99 -13.23
CA LEU A 253 0.70 -16.21 -13.68
C LEU A 253 0.60 -16.48 -15.19
N GLY A 254 1.71 -16.47 -15.93
CA GLY A 254 1.73 -16.55 -17.38
C GLY A 254 1.23 -15.30 -18.10
N LEU A 255 1.09 -14.17 -17.39
CA LEU A 255 0.64 -12.90 -17.94
C LEU A 255 1.83 -12.04 -18.42
N PRO A 256 1.60 -11.03 -19.29
CA PRO A 256 2.65 -10.11 -19.68
C PRO A 256 3.33 -9.42 -18.49
N ARG A 257 4.64 -9.26 -18.54
CA ARG A 257 5.43 -8.63 -17.49
C ARG A 257 4.93 -7.24 -17.07
N ASN A 258 4.41 -6.45 -18.00
CA ASN A 258 3.84 -5.14 -17.72
C ASN A 258 2.47 -5.18 -17.02
N GLN A 259 1.90 -6.37 -16.84
CA GLN A 259 0.67 -6.62 -16.10
C GLN A 259 0.94 -7.26 -14.75
N GLN A 260 1.75 -8.34 -14.70
CA GLN A 260 2.01 -9.09 -13.47
C GLN A 260 3.32 -8.75 -12.76
N GLY A 261 4.23 -8.03 -13.40
CA GLY A 261 5.58 -7.83 -12.87
C GLY A 261 6.36 -9.16 -12.79
N TRP A 262 6.85 -9.47 -11.60
CA TRP A 262 7.49 -10.75 -11.32
C TRP A 262 6.51 -11.91 -11.17
N GLY A 263 5.25 -11.61 -10.88
CA GLY A 263 4.17 -12.58 -10.65
C GLY A 263 3.32 -12.20 -9.45
N ALA A 264 2.52 -13.15 -8.96
CA ALA A 264 1.65 -12.97 -7.81
C ALA A 264 2.38 -13.20 -6.48
N LEU A 265 1.96 -12.46 -5.45
CA LEU A 265 2.36 -12.69 -4.07
C LEU A 265 1.86 -14.07 -3.61
N ASP A 266 2.79 -14.88 -3.11
CA ASP A 266 2.53 -16.09 -2.34
C ASP A 266 3.28 -15.98 -1.01
N ILE A 267 2.54 -15.82 0.09
CA ILE A 267 3.13 -15.62 1.41
C ILE A 267 3.82 -16.91 1.92
N GLY A 268 3.27 -18.07 1.61
CA GLY A 268 3.87 -19.36 1.99
C GLY A 268 5.28 -19.49 1.39
N ARG A 269 5.39 -19.31 0.07
CA ARG A 269 6.68 -19.34 -0.63
C ARG A 269 7.63 -18.21 -0.20
N LEU A 270 7.08 -17.06 0.16
CA LEU A 270 7.90 -15.91 0.58
C LEU A 270 8.64 -16.20 1.89
N LEU A 271 8.05 -17.00 2.78
CA LEU A 271 8.57 -17.28 4.12
C LEU A 271 9.36 -18.61 4.21
N GLU A 272 9.44 -19.39 3.14
CA GLU A 272 10.34 -20.55 3.00
C GLU A 272 11.81 -20.09 2.91
#